data_d8c6594ce9789e6f2db348ac3ac571e4
#
_entry.id   d8c6594ce9789e6f2db348ac3ac571e4
#
_cell.length_a   1.000
_cell.length_b   1.000
_cell.length_c   1.000
_cell.angle_alpha   90.00
_cell.angle_beta   90.00
_cell.angle_gamma   90.00
#
_symmetry.space_group_name_H-M   'P 1'
#
loop_
_entity.id
_entity.type
_entity.pdbx_description
1 polymer ?
#
loop_
_entity_poly.entity_id
_entity_poly.type
_entity_poly.pdbx_seq_one_letter_code
_entity_poly.pdbx_strand_id
1 'polypeptide(L)'
;MAKEAKKDPQELTVEQKLKALFQLQTMLSKIDEIKTLRGELPLEVQDLEDEIAGLSTRIERIQSEVSELKSAIATKRVEIETAKASVAKYKEQQENVRNNREYDFLSKEIEFQTLEIELCEKRIKEFSAQEKAKKEEVDNTKLSQTLENSNTTNNNQS
;
A
#
# COMPACT_ATOMS: atom_id res chain seq x y z
N MET A 1 -64.56 23.00 -59.34
CA MET A 1 -64.25 23.53 -57.99
C MET A 1 -63.65 22.42 -57.13
N ALA A 2 -62.39 22.43 -56.99
CA ALA A 2 -61.76 21.46 -56.11
C ALA A 2 -62.05 21.85 -54.63
N LYS A 3 -62.83 21.04 -53.96
CA LYS A 3 -62.91 21.14 -52.48
C LYS A 3 -61.56 20.76 -51.94
N GLU A 4 -60.77 21.69 -51.49
CA GLU A 4 -59.65 21.42 -50.61
C GLU A 4 -60.21 20.67 -49.41
N ALA A 5 -59.80 19.41 -49.31
CA ALA A 5 -60.08 18.64 -48.09
C ALA A 5 -59.36 19.36 -46.95
N LYS A 6 -60.13 20.09 -46.16
CA LYS A 6 -59.63 20.58 -44.86
C LYS A 6 -59.20 19.38 -44.10
N LYS A 7 -57.93 19.19 -43.94
CA LYS A 7 -57.40 18.22 -42.99
C LYS A 7 -58.05 18.50 -41.61
N ASP A 8 -58.68 17.48 -41.09
CA ASP A 8 -59.38 17.57 -39.83
C ASP A 8 -58.37 18.09 -38.78
N PRO A 9 -58.71 19.22 -38.09
CA PRO A 9 -57.84 19.74 -37.03
C PRO A 9 -57.47 18.71 -35.97
N GLN A 10 -58.27 17.66 -35.78
CA GLN A 10 -58.01 16.58 -34.86
C GLN A 10 -56.89 15.67 -35.30
N GLU A 11 -56.73 15.36 -36.59
CA GLU A 11 -55.64 14.52 -37.10
C GLU A 11 -54.28 15.21 -36.95
N LEU A 12 -54.20 16.49 -37.28
CA LEU A 12 -53.02 17.31 -37.07
C LEU A 12 -52.64 17.39 -35.59
N THR A 13 -53.65 17.51 -34.75
CA THR A 13 -53.45 17.55 -33.28
C THR A 13 -52.91 16.23 -32.74
N VAL A 14 -53.35 15.09 -33.29
CA VAL A 14 -52.85 13.73 -32.87
C VAL A 14 -51.42 13.55 -33.30
N GLU A 15 -51.01 13.89 -34.54
CA GLU A 15 -49.62 13.80 -34.96
C GLU A 15 -48.67 14.68 -34.13
N GLN A 16 -49.11 15.92 -33.83
CA GLN A 16 -48.38 16.84 -32.97
C GLN A 16 -48.25 16.31 -31.54
N LYS A 17 -49.30 15.73 -31.01
CA LYS A 17 -49.29 15.08 -29.69
C LYS A 17 -48.36 13.89 -29.63
N LEU A 18 -48.30 13.04 -30.67
CA LEU A 18 -47.42 11.91 -30.74
C LEU A 18 -45.96 12.35 -30.82
N LYS A 19 -45.64 13.37 -31.59
CA LYS A 19 -44.29 13.95 -31.66
C LYS A 19 -43.87 14.55 -30.32
N ALA A 20 -44.78 15.29 -29.69
CA ALA A 20 -44.53 15.85 -28.35
C ALA A 20 -44.29 14.77 -27.28
N LEU A 21 -45.08 13.70 -27.32
CA LEU A 21 -44.88 12.55 -26.43
C LEU A 21 -43.54 11.86 -26.64
N PHE A 22 -43.10 11.68 -27.89
CA PHE A 22 -41.83 11.09 -28.21
C PHE A 22 -40.68 11.96 -27.70
N GLN A 23 -40.75 13.27 -27.93
CA GLN A 23 -39.75 14.22 -27.43
C GLN A 23 -39.72 14.23 -25.89
N LEU A 24 -40.85 14.17 -25.25
CA LEU A 24 -40.92 14.12 -23.79
C LEU A 24 -40.31 12.84 -23.25
N GLN A 25 -40.56 11.67 -23.84
CA GLN A 25 -39.96 10.41 -23.46
C GLN A 25 -38.45 10.44 -23.63
N THR A 26 -37.93 11.03 -24.73
CA THR A 26 -36.49 11.18 -24.96
C THR A 26 -35.87 12.08 -23.89
N MET A 27 -36.51 13.18 -23.55
CA MET A 27 -36.04 14.08 -22.47
C MET A 27 -36.03 13.40 -21.11
N LEU A 28 -37.11 12.65 -20.76
CA LEU A 28 -37.18 11.90 -19.52
C LEU A 28 -36.11 10.83 -19.41
N SER A 29 -35.85 10.12 -20.50
CA SER A 29 -34.77 9.13 -20.53
C SER A 29 -33.38 9.78 -20.29
N LYS A 30 -33.12 10.94 -20.89
CA LYS A 30 -31.87 11.71 -20.63
C LYS A 30 -31.79 12.20 -19.20
N ILE A 31 -32.89 12.64 -18.59
CA ILE A 31 -32.92 13.06 -17.20
C ILE A 31 -32.63 11.87 -16.27
N ASP A 32 -33.20 10.70 -16.56
CA ASP A 32 -32.95 9.48 -15.80
C ASP A 32 -31.49 9.05 -15.89
N GLU A 33 -30.87 9.11 -17.06
CA GLU A 33 -29.44 8.86 -17.25
C GLU A 33 -28.60 9.81 -16.42
N ILE A 34 -28.90 11.11 -16.44
CA ILE A 34 -28.19 12.14 -15.65
C ILE A 34 -28.37 11.89 -14.15
N LYS A 35 -29.55 11.54 -13.68
CA LYS A 35 -29.81 11.20 -12.27
C LYS A 35 -29.04 9.97 -11.82
N THR A 36 -28.99 8.93 -12.66
CA THR A 36 -28.20 7.73 -12.41
C THR A 36 -26.72 8.04 -12.30
N LEU A 37 -26.17 8.82 -13.22
CA LEU A 37 -24.78 9.28 -13.18
C LEU A 37 -24.48 10.10 -11.92
N ARG A 38 -25.37 11.00 -11.53
CA ARG A 38 -25.23 11.77 -10.28
C ARG A 38 -25.29 10.91 -9.03
N GLY A 39 -26.07 9.83 -9.04
CA GLY A 39 -26.13 8.87 -7.94
C GLY A 39 -24.86 8.02 -7.84
N GLU A 40 -24.24 7.66 -8.96
CA GLU A 40 -23.03 6.85 -9.01
C GLU A 40 -21.77 7.64 -8.65
N LEU A 41 -21.65 8.91 -9.04
CA LEU A 41 -20.46 9.75 -8.77
C LEU A 41 -20.12 9.85 -7.28
N PRO A 42 -21.04 10.10 -6.34
CA PRO A 42 -20.72 10.11 -4.92
C PRO A 42 -20.25 8.77 -4.37
N LEU A 43 -20.76 7.64 -4.89
CA LEU A 43 -20.32 6.30 -4.52
C LEU A 43 -18.90 6.03 -5.01
N GLU A 44 -18.57 6.41 -6.24
CA GLU A 44 -17.21 6.28 -6.80
C GLU A 44 -16.21 7.12 -6.01
N VAL A 45 -16.55 8.34 -5.64
CA VAL A 45 -15.71 9.21 -4.80
C VAL A 45 -15.50 8.59 -3.42
N GLN A 46 -16.54 8.05 -2.81
CA GLN A 46 -16.43 7.37 -1.51
C GLN A 46 -15.54 6.14 -1.60
N ASP A 47 -15.67 5.33 -2.63
CA ASP A 47 -14.83 4.15 -2.86
C ASP A 47 -13.36 4.55 -3.00
N LEU A 48 -13.06 5.62 -3.74
CA LEU A 48 -11.70 6.15 -3.88
C LEU A 48 -11.16 6.67 -2.54
N GLU A 49 -11.97 7.36 -1.75
CA GLU A 49 -11.58 7.82 -0.41
C GLU A 49 -11.27 6.64 0.51
N ASP A 50 -12.07 5.58 0.46
CA ASP A 50 -11.86 4.35 1.23
C ASP A 50 -10.55 3.64 0.79
N GLU A 51 -10.26 3.60 -0.50
CA GLU A 51 -9.00 3.05 -1.02
C GLU A 51 -7.79 3.87 -0.54
N ILE A 52 -7.89 5.20 -0.57
CA ILE A 52 -6.85 6.10 -0.07
C ILE A 52 -6.61 5.88 1.43
N ALA A 53 -7.68 5.75 2.22
CA ALA A 53 -7.59 5.45 3.65
C ALA A 53 -6.95 4.09 3.89
N GLY A 54 -7.30 3.07 3.10
CA GLY A 54 -6.70 1.73 3.14
C GLY A 54 -5.21 1.76 2.83
N LEU A 55 -4.80 2.54 1.81
CA LEU A 55 -3.39 2.73 1.46
C LEU A 55 -2.61 3.45 2.57
N SER A 56 -3.21 4.46 3.21
CA SER A 56 -2.61 5.15 4.36
C SER A 56 -2.36 4.19 5.53
N THR A 57 -3.32 3.34 5.86
CA THR A 57 -3.19 2.33 6.90
C THR A 57 -2.09 1.32 6.56
N ARG A 58 -2.02 0.90 5.31
CA ARG A 58 -0.98 0.00 4.82
C ARG A 58 0.42 0.62 4.93
N ILE A 59 0.56 1.89 4.56
CA ILE A 59 1.81 2.65 4.68
C ILE A 59 2.26 2.69 6.14
N GLU A 60 1.36 3.05 7.07
CA GLU A 60 1.65 3.10 8.50
C GLU A 60 2.12 1.74 9.04
N ARG A 61 1.44 0.66 8.64
CA ARG A 61 1.81 -0.69 9.03
C ARG A 61 3.21 -1.06 8.54
N ILE A 62 3.52 -0.79 7.28
CA ILE A 62 4.82 -1.09 6.69
C ILE A 62 5.91 -0.24 7.34
N GLN A 63 5.65 1.03 7.62
CA GLN A 63 6.60 1.90 8.33
C GLN A 63 6.88 1.40 9.74
N SER A 64 5.88 0.87 10.44
CA SER A 64 6.04 0.22 11.74
C SER A 64 6.93 -1.03 11.62
N GLU A 65 6.72 -1.87 10.62
CA GLU A 65 7.54 -3.04 10.35
C GLU A 65 8.98 -2.67 10.02
N VAL A 66 9.21 -1.60 9.26
CA VAL A 66 10.55 -1.05 8.99
C VAL A 66 11.24 -0.61 10.30
N SER A 67 10.50 0.06 11.18
CA SER A 67 11.02 0.48 12.49
C SER A 67 11.41 -0.73 13.36
N GLU A 68 10.60 -1.78 13.36
CA GLU A 68 10.91 -3.04 14.05
C GLU A 68 12.17 -3.72 13.50
N LEU A 69 12.34 -3.73 12.17
CA LEU A 69 13.54 -4.27 11.52
C LEU A 69 14.79 -3.47 11.88
N LYS A 70 14.71 -2.14 11.94
CA LYS A 70 15.81 -1.28 12.39
C LYS A 70 16.21 -1.60 13.83
N SER A 71 15.23 -1.78 14.71
CA SER A 71 15.47 -2.16 16.10
C SER A 71 16.12 -3.55 16.21
N ALA A 72 15.68 -4.51 15.41
CA ALA A 72 16.25 -5.85 15.34
C ALA A 72 17.71 -5.81 14.88
N ILE A 73 18.02 -5.01 13.87
CA ILE A 73 19.40 -4.79 13.39
C ILE A 73 20.27 -4.19 14.48
N ALA A 74 19.78 -3.17 15.18
CA ALA A 74 20.51 -2.54 16.28
C ALA A 74 20.79 -3.55 17.41
N THR A 75 19.82 -4.37 17.77
CA THR A 75 19.98 -5.43 18.77
C THR A 75 21.04 -6.44 18.35
N LYS A 76 21.03 -6.88 17.08
CA LYS A 76 22.03 -7.80 16.55
C LYS A 76 23.44 -7.21 16.55
N ARG A 77 23.57 -5.92 16.26
CA ARG A 77 24.86 -5.23 16.35
C ARG A 77 25.41 -5.21 17.77
N VAL A 78 24.56 -4.98 18.76
CA VAL A 78 24.94 -5.03 20.17
C VAL A 78 25.35 -6.45 20.56
N GLU A 79 24.64 -7.48 20.12
CA GLU A 79 25.01 -8.88 20.33
C GLU A 79 26.39 -9.22 19.73
N ILE A 80 26.69 -8.71 18.53
CA ILE A 80 28.00 -8.88 17.89
C ILE A 80 29.11 -8.23 18.73
N GLU A 81 28.91 -7.02 19.21
CA GLU A 81 29.89 -6.34 20.05
C GLU A 81 30.12 -7.06 21.36
N THR A 82 29.06 -7.56 21.97
CA THR A 82 29.12 -8.39 23.21
C THR A 82 29.89 -9.68 22.94
N ALA A 83 29.63 -10.37 21.84
CA ALA A 83 30.31 -11.61 21.47
C ALA A 83 31.78 -11.38 21.15
N LYS A 84 32.13 -10.28 20.47
CA LYS A 84 33.52 -9.88 20.21
C LYS A 84 34.30 -9.62 21.50
N ALA A 85 33.67 -8.93 22.46
CA ALA A 85 34.24 -8.70 23.77
C ALA A 85 34.49 -10.02 24.52
N SER A 86 33.55 -10.97 24.44
CA SER A 86 33.69 -12.29 25.01
C SER A 86 34.84 -13.08 24.39
N VAL A 87 34.97 -13.03 23.04
CA VAL A 87 36.08 -13.67 22.33
C VAL A 87 37.42 -13.09 22.78
N ALA A 88 37.56 -11.78 22.86
CA ALA A 88 38.74 -11.11 23.33
C ALA A 88 39.14 -11.55 24.75
N LYS A 89 38.15 -11.62 25.64
CA LYS A 89 38.31 -12.05 27.05
C LYS A 89 38.78 -13.50 27.11
N TYR A 90 38.15 -14.40 26.37
CA TYR A 90 38.55 -15.83 26.36
C TYR A 90 39.91 -16.03 25.76
N LYS A 91 40.31 -15.30 24.74
CA LYS A 91 41.67 -15.34 24.19
C LYS A 91 42.73 -14.90 25.19
N GLU A 92 42.45 -13.83 25.94
CA GLU A 92 43.32 -13.37 27.02
C GLU A 92 43.45 -14.43 28.13
N GLN A 93 42.32 -15.04 28.51
CA GLN A 93 42.35 -16.15 29.51
C GLN A 93 43.16 -17.36 28.99
N GLN A 94 43.07 -17.68 27.70
CA GLN A 94 43.88 -18.79 27.13
C GLN A 94 45.37 -18.55 27.21
N GLU A 95 45.85 -17.33 27.09
CA GLU A 95 47.25 -16.99 27.22
C GLU A 95 47.80 -17.26 28.60
N ASN A 96 46.95 -17.19 29.64
CA ASN A 96 47.30 -17.35 31.04
C ASN A 96 47.07 -18.78 31.57
N VAL A 97 46.41 -19.64 30.81
CA VAL A 97 46.01 -20.99 31.21
C VAL A 97 47.17 -21.97 30.95
N ARG A 98 47.44 -22.80 31.97
CA ARG A 98 48.49 -23.83 31.89
C ARG A 98 47.93 -25.26 31.74
N ASN A 99 46.63 -25.44 31.91
CA ASN A 99 45.93 -26.71 31.81
C ASN A 99 45.30 -26.89 30.42
N ASN A 100 45.62 -27.98 29.74
CA ASN A 100 45.09 -28.29 28.43
C ASN A 100 43.59 -28.40 28.40
N ARG A 101 42.97 -28.86 29.46
CA ARG A 101 41.53 -29.03 29.56
C ARG A 101 40.81 -27.69 29.59
N GLU A 102 41.33 -26.73 30.34
CA GLU A 102 40.81 -25.35 30.33
C GLU A 102 41.05 -24.65 29.02
N TYR A 103 42.20 -24.87 28.42
CA TYR A 103 42.56 -24.34 27.09
C TYR A 103 41.56 -24.82 26.03
N ASP A 104 41.26 -26.12 25.99
CA ASP A 104 40.32 -26.71 25.04
C ASP A 104 38.90 -26.21 25.30
N PHE A 105 38.48 -26.04 26.54
CA PHE A 105 37.21 -25.44 26.89
C PHE A 105 37.07 -24.01 26.38
N LEU A 106 38.09 -23.19 26.57
CA LEU A 106 38.12 -21.80 26.09
C LEU A 106 38.14 -21.74 24.55
N SER A 107 38.84 -22.67 23.89
CA SER A 107 38.86 -22.79 22.44
C SER A 107 37.44 -23.05 21.90
N LYS A 108 36.67 -23.92 22.56
CA LYS A 108 35.27 -24.22 22.20
C LYS A 108 34.37 -23.02 22.42
N GLU A 109 34.55 -22.29 23.51
CA GLU A 109 33.80 -21.07 23.81
C GLU A 109 34.10 -19.97 22.78
N ILE A 110 35.34 -19.81 22.36
CA ILE A 110 35.75 -18.86 21.30
C ILE A 110 35.10 -19.25 19.97
N GLU A 111 35.12 -20.52 19.62
CA GLU A 111 34.46 -21.03 18.42
C GLU A 111 32.97 -20.77 18.43
N PHE A 112 32.30 -21.06 19.55
CA PHE A 112 30.88 -20.78 19.73
C PHE A 112 30.54 -19.30 19.55
N GLN A 113 31.29 -18.41 20.21
CA GLN A 113 31.07 -16.96 20.08
C GLN A 113 31.34 -16.46 18.66
N THR A 114 32.36 -17.02 17.98
CA THR A 114 32.65 -16.67 16.58
C THR A 114 31.51 -17.07 15.65
N LEU A 115 30.93 -18.25 15.85
CA LEU A 115 29.74 -18.71 15.11
C LEU A 115 28.52 -17.83 15.39
N GLU A 116 28.35 -17.41 16.63
CA GLU A 116 27.28 -16.45 17.00
C GLU A 116 27.44 -15.11 16.28
N ILE A 117 28.65 -14.60 16.18
CA ILE A 117 28.96 -13.38 15.41
C ILE A 117 28.58 -13.57 13.94
N GLU A 118 28.99 -14.67 13.31
CA GLU A 118 28.64 -14.96 11.93
C GLU A 118 27.13 -15.06 11.71
N LEU A 119 26.42 -15.71 12.62
CA LEU A 119 24.96 -15.81 12.57
C LEU A 119 24.30 -14.44 12.69
N CYS A 120 24.77 -13.60 13.62
CA CYS A 120 24.26 -12.24 13.77
C CYS A 120 24.51 -11.38 12.53
N GLU A 121 25.68 -11.49 11.93
CA GLU A 121 26.01 -10.79 10.67
C GLU A 121 25.09 -11.22 9.53
N LYS A 122 24.82 -12.52 9.42
CA LYS A 122 23.88 -13.07 8.44
C LYS A 122 22.46 -12.52 8.68
N ARG A 123 21.99 -12.49 9.92
CA ARG A 123 20.69 -11.95 10.30
C ARG A 123 20.58 -10.46 9.97
N ILE A 124 21.65 -9.69 10.20
CA ILE A 124 21.67 -8.27 9.85
C ILE A 124 21.52 -8.08 8.34
N LYS A 125 22.18 -8.89 7.53
CA LYS A 125 22.03 -8.85 6.06
C LYS A 125 20.59 -9.17 5.63
N GLU A 126 19.98 -10.20 6.22
CA GLU A 126 18.59 -10.57 5.93
C GLU A 126 17.63 -9.45 6.32
N PHE A 127 17.78 -8.87 7.50
CA PHE A 127 16.93 -7.76 7.98
C PHE A 127 17.13 -6.49 7.14
N SER A 128 18.36 -6.18 6.74
CA SER A 128 18.65 -5.04 5.86
C SER A 128 18.00 -5.19 4.49
N ALA A 129 18.01 -6.40 3.92
CA ALA A 129 17.33 -6.69 2.66
C ALA A 129 15.82 -6.56 2.78
N GLN A 130 15.23 -7.06 3.86
CA GLN A 130 13.80 -6.92 4.15
C GLN A 130 13.40 -5.46 4.37
N GLU A 131 14.22 -4.69 5.10
CA GLU A 131 14.00 -3.26 5.32
C GLU A 131 13.99 -2.50 4.00
N LYS A 132 14.94 -2.77 3.12
CA LYS A 132 15.02 -2.16 1.78
C LYS A 132 13.79 -2.49 0.94
N ALA A 133 13.37 -3.74 0.91
CA ALA A 133 12.18 -4.19 0.19
C ALA A 133 10.92 -3.51 0.71
N LYS A 134 10.77 -3.37 2.02
CA LYS A 134 9.62 -2.70 2.64
C LYS A 134 9.61 -1.19 2.38
N LYS A 135 10.76 -0.54 2.36
CA LYS A 135 10.88 0.88 1.99
C LYS A 135 10.46 1.11 0.54
N GLU A 136 10.85 0.24 -0.38
CA GLU A 136 10.41 0.28 -1.78
C GLU A 136 8.90 0.08 -1.89
N GLU A 137 8.33 -0.83 -1.11
CA GLU A 137 6.89 -1.06 -1.05
C GLU A 137 6.14 0.18 -0.55
N VAL A 138 6.66 0.87 0.46
CA VAL A 138 6.11 2.14 0.96
C VAL A 138 6.13 3.20 -0.14
N ASP A 139 7.24 3.36 -0.84
CA ASP A 139 7.37 4.34 -1.92
C ASP A 139 6.39 4.07 -3.05
N ASN A 140 6.22 2.81 -3.45
CA ASN A 140 5.25 2.40 -4.46
C ASN A 140 3.80 2.63 -3.99
N THR A 141 3.50 2.37 -2.74
CA THR A 141 2.17 2.59 -2.15
C THR A 141 1.84 4.08 -2.05
N LYS A 142 2.82 4.92 -1.68
CA LYS A 142 2.68 6.38 -1.67
C LYS A 142 2.42 6.94 -3.08
N LEU A 143 3.10 6.40 -4.09
CA LEU A 143 2.88 6.78 -5.47
C LEU A 143 1.45 6.44 -5.92
N SER A 144 0.96 5.25 -5.61
CA SER A 144 -0.43 4.84 -5.88
C SER A 144 -1.43 5.76 -5.18
N GLN A 145 -1.20 6.09 -3.92
CA GLN A 145 -2.04 7.00 -3.15
C GLN A 145 -2.09 8.40 -3.78
N THR A 146 -0.96 8.91 -4.25
CA THR A 146 -0.88 10.20 -4.94
C THR A 146 -1.69 10.20 -6.23
N LEU A 147 -1.62 9.13 -7.01
CA LEU A 147 -2.39 8.97 -8.25
C LEU A 147 -3.90 8.93 -7.97
N GLU A 148 -4.33 8.22 -6.95
CA GLU A 148 -5.74 8.15 -6.56
C GLU A 148 -6.25 9.49 -6.02
N ASN A 149 -5.46 10.21 -5.24
CA ASN A 149 -5.79 11.56 -4.78
C ASN A 149 -5.99 12.52 -5.97
N SER A 150 -5.13 12.45 -6.97
CA SER A 150 -5.25 13.26 -8.19
C SER A 150 -6.53 12.95 -8.96
N ASN A 151 -6.89 11.68 -9.06
CA ASN A 151 -8.12 11.24 -9.71
C ASN A 151 -9.36 11.73 -8.96
N THR A 152 -9.35 11.66 -7.63
CA THR A 152 -10.45 12.15 -6.78
C THR A 152 -10.64 13.65 -6.95
N THR A 153 -9.55 14.41 -6.98
CA THR A 153 -9.58 15.87 -7.17
C THR A 153 -10.17 16.24 -8.53
N ASN A 154 -9.77 15.54 -9.59
CA ASN A 154 -10.29 15.76 -10.94
C ASN A 154 -11.79 15.46 -11.05
N ASN A 155 -12.25 14.39 -10.40
CA ASN A 155 -13.67 14.03 -10.39
C ASN A 155 -14.53 15.03 -9.60
N ASN A 156 -13.99 15.70 -8.59
CA ASN A 156 -14.69 16.71 -7.81
C ASN A 156 -14.78 18.07 -8.52
N GLN A 157 -13.94 18.32 -9.53
CA GLN A 157 -13.95 19.57 -10.32
C GLN A 157 -14.85 19.48 -11.55
N SER A 158 -15.37 18.32 -11.88
CA SER A 158 -16.30 18.09 -12.99
C SER A 158 -17.74 18.09 -12.51
#